data_66d1a2942d87576b8533b54fa9fd820f
#
_entry.id   66d1a2942d87576b8533b54fa9fd820f
#
_cell.length_a   1.000
_cell.length_b   1.000
_cell.length_c   1.000
_cell.angle_alpha   90.00
_cell.angle_beta   90.00
_cell.angle_gamma   90.00
#
_symmetry.space_group_name_H-M   'P 1'
#
loop_
_entity.id
_entity.type
_entity.pdbx_description
1 polymer ?
#
loop_
_entity_poly.entity_id
_entity_poly.type
_entity_poly.pdbx_seq_one_letter_code
_entity_poly.pdbx_strand_id
1 'polypeptide(L)'
;MHRDLKPSNLLIDPEGKQLKIADFGLARTFGMPLKSYTHEVVTLWYRAPEVLLGSKIYGTGIDMWSVGTIFYEMAHKRPLFLGDSEVGQIFKIFKTLGTPTEESWQGFKDLPCMKMTFPQWKVQGNELLRKACTNFDEAGIDLLTQLVHLEPSRRISAKAALRHPYFDGFNPSQV
;
A
#
# COMPACT_ATOMS: atom_id res chain seq x y z
N MET A 1 -14.44 -0.05 -0.68
CA MET A 1 -13.10 -0.50 -1.07
C MET A 1 -13.02 -0.58 -2.58
N HIS A 2 -12.02 0.01 -3.18
CA HIS A 2 -11.76 -0.04 -4.62
C HIS A 2 -11.05 -1.34 -5.02
N ARG A 3 -10.03 -1.75 -4.29
CA ARG A 3 -9.24 -2.98 -4.39
C ARG A 3 -8.24 -3.05 -5.57
N ASP A 4 -8.21 -2.09 -6.45
CA ASP A 4 -7.25 -2.01 -7.56
C ASP A 4 -6.82 -0.55 -7.82
N LEU A 5 -6.49 0.19 -6.74
CA LEU A 5 -5.93 1.52 -6.89
C LEU A 5 -4.51 1.42 -7.46
N LYS A 6 -4.31 2.11 -8.58
CA LYS A 6 -3.03 2.23 -9.30
C LYS A 6 -3.05 3.49 -10.16
N PRO A 7 -1.91 4.01 -10.61
CA PRO A 7 -1.86 5.24 -11.39
C PRO A 7 -2.79 5.25 -12.61
N SER A 8 -2.91 4.13 -13.34
CA SER A 8 -3.78 4.03 -14.51
C SER A 8 -5.28 4.16 -14.22
N ASN A 9 -5.70 3.97 -12.96
CA ASN A 9 -7.08 4.12 -12.50
C ASN A 9 -7.34 5.50 -11.85
N LEU A 10 -6.35 6.39 -11.88
CA LEU A 10 -6.45 7.77 -11.39
C LEU A 10 -6.47 8.71 -12.58
N LEU A 11 -7.64 9.22 -12.92
CA LEU A 11 -7.83 10.13 -14.03
C LEU A 11 -7.73 11.57 -13.54
N ILE A 12 -6.81 12.31 -14.10
CA ILE A 12 -6.59 13.72 -13.78
C ILE A 12 -7.02 14.54 -14.99
N ASP A 13 -7.77 15.61 -14.77
CA ASP A 13 -8.14 16.52 -15.82
C ASP A 13 -6.91 17.26 -16.41
N PRO A 14 -6.99 17.84 -17.63
CA PRO A 14 -5.84 18.50 -18.26
C PRO A 14 -5.29 19.68 -17.44
N GLU A 15 -6.10 20.30 -16.61
CA GLU A 15 -5.70 21.41 -15.74
C GLU A 15 -5.09 20.95 -14.40
N GLY A 16 -5.15 19.65 -14.11
CA GLY A 16 -4.63 19.06 -12.86
C GLY A 16 -5.45 19.37 -11.61
N LYS A 17 -6.67 19.89 -11.77
CA LYS A 17 -7.52 20.35 -10.66
C LYS A 17 -8.48 19.31 -10.13
N GLN A 18 -8.83 18.31 -10.95
CA GLN A 18 -9.78 17.27 -10.59
C GLN A 18 -9.17 15.90 -10.76
N LEU A 19 -9.30 15.08 -9.71
CA LEU A 19 -8.95 13.66 -9.73
C LEU A 19 -10.25 12.85 -9.72
N LYS A 20 -10.39 11.89 -10.65
CA LYS A 20 -11.46 10.89 -10.65
C LYS A 20 -10.87 9.50 -10.57
N ILE A 21 -11.40 8.68 -9.67
CA ILE A 21 -11.05 7.27 -9.55
C ILE A 21 -11.91 6.49 -10.56
N ALA A 22 -11.27 5.67 -11.38
CA ALA A 22 -11.90 4.86 -12.43
C ALA A 22 -11.71 3.35 -12.15
N ASP A 23 -12.40 2.52 -12.91
CA ASP A 23 -12.35 1.06 -12.86
C ASP A 23 -12.80 0.45 -11.54
N PHE A 24 -14.11 0.52 -11.30
CA PHE A 24 -14.77 -0.10 -10.14
C PHE A 24 -15.08 -1.60 -10.35
N GLY A 25 -14.54 -2.24 -11.39
CA GLY A 25 -14.81 -3.65 -11.73
C GLY A 25 -14.49 -4.62 -10.60
N LEU A 26 -13.51 -4.31 -9.77
CA LEU A 26 -13.13 -5.06 -8.58
C LEU A 26 -13.69 -4.47 -7.28
N ALA A 27 -14.36 -3.31 -7.32
CA ALA A 27 -14.86 -2.64 -6.13
C ALA A 27 -15.94 -3.46 -5.42
N ARG A 28 -15.98 -3.37 -4.10
CA ARG A 28 -16.98 -4.05 -3.26
C ARG A 28 -17.42 -3.18 -2.09
N THR A 29 -18.70 -3.32 -1.74
CA THR A 29 -19.22 -2.85 -0.47
C THR A 29 -18.70 -3.73 0.67
N PHE A 30 -18.57 -3.17 1.87
CA PHE A 30 -18.16 -3.92 3.06
C PHE A 30 -19.12 -5.10 3.34
N GLY A 31 -18.56 -6.26 3.71
CA GLY A 31 -19.31 -7.38 4.28
C GLY A 31 -19.74 -8.49 3.33
N MET A 32 -19.37 -8.47 2.04
CA MET A 32 -19.68 -9.59 1.13
C MET A 32 -18.53 -10.60 1.01
N PRO A 33 -18.80 -11.95 0.98
CA PRO A 33 -17.78 -12.96 0.81
C PRO A 33 -17.12 -12.91 -0.57
N LEU A 34 -15.82 -13.22 -0.60
CA LEU A 34 -14.96 -13.17 -1.79
C LEU A 34 -15.21 -14.37 -2.72
N LYS A 35 -15.36 -14.10 -4.03
CA LYS A 35 -15.10 -15.11 -5.07
C LYS A 35 -13.64 -15.03 -5.49
N SER A 36 -13.00 -16.19 -5.67
CA SER A 36 -11.65 -16.30 -6.20
C SER A 36 -11.59 -15.78 -7.65
N TYR A 37 -10.54 -15.03 -7.97
CA TYR A 37 -10.34 -14.47 -9.32
C TYR A 37 -9.24 -15.21 -10.07
N THR A 38 -9.44 -15.33 -11.39
CA THR A 38 -8.49 -15.85 -12.37
C THR A 38 -7.27 -14.96 -12.50
N HIS A 39 -6.11 -15.59 -12.76
CA HIS A 39 -4.82 -14.91 -13.04
C HIS A 39 -4.90 -14.10 -14.34
N GLU A 40 -5.18 -12.80 -14.22
CA GLU A 40 -4.79 -11.83 -15.24
C GLU A 40 -3.47 -11.19 -14.82
N VAL A 41 -2.66 -10.78 -15.79
CA VAL A 41 -1.41 -10.03 -15.57
C VAL A 41 -1.75 -8.68 -14.97
N VAL A 42 -1.95 -8.66 -13.66
CA VAL A 42 -2.31 -7.47 -12.90
C VAL A 42 -1.03 -6.85 -12.35
N THR A 43 -0.90 -5.55 -12.47
CA THR A 43 0.22 -4.81 -11.87
C THR A 43 0.23 -5.02 -10.35
N LEU A 44 1.21 -5.77 -9.85
CA LEU A 44 1.30 -6.19 -8.45
C LEU A 44 1.88 -5.11 -7.53
N TRP A 45 2.48 -4.08 -8.09
CA TRP A 45 3.31 -3.09 -7.36
C TRP A 45 2.55 -2.29 -6.30
N TYR A 46 1.23 -2.19 -6.45
CA TYR A 46 0.35 -1.44 -5.55
C TYR A 46 -0.47 -2.34 -4.62
N ARG A 47 -0.28 -3.67 -4.72
CA ARG A 47 -1.08 -4.65 -3.99
C ARG A 47 -0.57 -4.81 -2.57
N ALA A 48 -1.50 -4.78 -1.60
CA ALA A 48 -1.20 -4.92 -0.19
C ALA A 48 -0.68 -6.33 0.17
N PRO A 49 0.24 -6.46 1.13
CA PRO A 49 0.88 -7.73 1.46
C PRO A 49 -0.09 -8.80 1.94
N GLU A 50 -1.14 -8.46 2.70
CA GLU A 50 -2.16 -9.41 3.13
C GLU A 50 -2.91 -10.04 1.96
N VAL A 51 -3.12 -9.29 0.87
CA VAL A 51 -3.77 -9.80 -0.35
C VAL A 51 -2.82 -10.73 -1.09
N LEU A 52 -1.55 -10.36 -1.23
CA LEU A 52 -0.50 -11.20 -1.83
C LEU A 52 -0.27 -12.49 -1.02
N LEU A 53 -0.43 -12.44 0.30
CA LEU A 53 -0.32 -13.59 1.21
C LEU A 53 -1.60 -14.42 1.28
N GLY A 54 -2.61 -14.11 0.45
CA GLY A 54 -3.81 -14.92 0.29
C GLY A 54 -4.86 -14.73 1.38
N SER A 55 -4.83 -13.62 2.12
CA SER A 55 -5.90 -13.30 3.07
C SER A 55 -7.25 -13.30 2.40
N LYS A 56 -8.21 -14.00 2.97
CA LYS A 56 -9.61 -13.99 2.53
C LYS A 56 -10.41 -12.85 3.16
N ILE A 57 -9.90 -12.27 4.23
CA ILE A 57 -10.54 -11.20 4.99
C ILE A 57 -9.62 -9.99 4.95
N TYR A 58 -10.08 -8.90 4.38
CA TYR A 58 -9.37 -7.62 4.35
C TYR A 58 -10.35 -6.45 4.33
N GLY A 59 -9.88 -5.29 4.74
CA GLY A 59 -10.64 -4.06 4.86
C GLY A 59 -10.10 -2.94 3.97
N THR A 60 -10.53 -1.70 4.24
CA THR A 60 -10.10 -0.49 3.53
C THR A 60 -8.59 -0.24 3.58
N GLY A 61 -7.88 -0.89 4.50
CA GLY A 61 -6.42 -0.79 4.60
C GLY A 61 -5.68 -1.21 3.33
N ILE A 62 -6.28 -2.07 2.47
CA ILE A 62 -5.66 -2.43 1.19
C ILE A 62 -5.59 -1.24 0.23
N ASP A 63 -6.63 -0.39 0.21
CA ASP A 63 -6.63 0.82 -0.61
C ASP A 63 -5.64 1.86 -0.05
N MET A 64 -5.51 1.96 1.29
CA MET A 64 -4.54 2.84 1.93
C MET A 64 -3.10 2.43 1.65
N TRP A 65 -2.80 1.13 1.57
CA TRP A 65 -1.50 0.64 1.08
C TRP A 65 -1.22 1.11 -0.35
N SER A 66 -2.19 0.94 -1.25
CA SER A 66 -2.07 1.38 -2.65
C SER A 66 -1.85 2.90 -2.72
N VAL A 67 -2.57 3.70 -1.92
CA VAL A 67 -2.35 5.15 -1.80
C VAL A 67 -0.90 5.44 -1.39
N GLY A 68 -0.35 4.70 -0.41
CA GLY A 68 1.04 4.88 0.03
C GLY A 68 2.06 4.60 -1.06
N THR A 69 1.89 3.52 -1.82
CA THR A 69 2.80 3.18 -2.92
C THR A 69 2.71 4.18 -4.08
N ILE A 70 1.51 4.68 -4.40
CA ILE A 70 1.28 5.75 -5.39
C ILE A 70 1.89 7.08 -4.91
N PHE A 71 1.71 7.42 -3.63
CA PHE A 71 2.28 8.62 -3.03
C PHE A 71 3.81 8.65 -3.17
N TYR A 72 4.47 7.53 -2.89
CA TYR A 72 5.91 7.39 -3.13
C TYR A 72 6.26 7.59 -4.61
N GLU A 73 5.53 6.94 -5.51
CA GLU A 73 5.80 6.99 -6.95
C GLU A 73 5.64 8.39 -7.53
N MET A 74 4.65 9.16 -7.06
CA MET A 74 4.49 10.56 -7.49
C MET A 74 5.74 11.40 -7.21
N ALA A 75 6.37 11.21 -6.05
CA ALA A 75 7.56 11.95 -5.65
C ALA A 75 8.84 11.44 -6.32
N HIS A 76 8.96 10.12 -6.51
CA HIS A 76 10.22 9.48 -6.94
C HIS A 76 10.22 9.02 -8.40
N LYS A 77 9.07 9.13 -9.11
CA LYS A 77 8.88 8.73 -10.52
C LYS A 77 9.22 7.26 -10.79
N ARG A 78 9.14 6.42 -9.77
CA ARG A 78 9.36 4.97 -9.84
C ARG A 78 8.54 4.27 -8.74
N PRO A 79 8.05 3.04 -8.97
CA PRO A 79 7.35 2.27 -7.95
C PRO A 79 8.21 2.02 -6.69
N LEU A 80 7.58 2.02 -5.52
CA LEU A 80 8.24 1.72 -4.25
C LEU A 80 8.71 0.25 -4.19
N PHE A 81 7.86 -0.67 -4.62
CA PHE A 81 8.10 -2.10 -4.62
C PHE A 81 7.92 -2.66 -6.04
N LEU A 82 9.02 -2.96 -6.72
CA LEU A 82 9.04 -3.44 -8.10
C LEU A 82 9.24 -4.96 -8.12
N GLY A 83 8.18 -5.72 -7.87
CA GLY A 83 8.16 -7.18 -8.02
C GLY A 83 7.74 -7.61 -9.42
N ASP A 84 8.27 -8.74 -9.87
CA ASP A 84 7.97 -9.40 -11.15
C ASP A 84 6.95 -10.54 -11.03
N SER A 85 6.66 -10.93 -9.81
CA SER A 85 5.75 -12.00 -9.43
C SER A 85 5.17 -11.71 -8.05
N GLU A 86 4.11 -12.41 -7.62
CA GLU A 86 3.52 -12.23 -6.28
C GLU A 86 4.57 -12.49 -5.18
N VAL A 87 5.37 -13.55 -5.33
CA VAL A 87 6.46 -13.87 -4.41
C VAL A 87 7.57 -12.82 -4.47
N GLY A 88 7.95 -12.38 -5.68
CA GLY A 88 8.93 -11.32 -5.89
C GLY A 88 8.46 -9.99 -5.28
N GLN A 89 7.17 -9.68 -5.38
CA GLN A 89 6.57 -8.50 -4.76
C GLN A 89 6.67 -8.54 -3.23
N ILE A 90 6.30 -9.68 -2.61
CA ILE A 90 6.45 -9.88 -1.16
C ILE A 90 7.92 -9.76 -0.74
N PHE A 91 8.85 -10.32 -1.50
CA PHE A 91 10.28 -10.20 -1.21
C PHE A 91 10.75 -8.73 -1.20
N LYS A 92 10.30 -7.92 -2.16
CA LYS A 92 10.63 -6.48 -2.19
C LYS A 92 10.05 -5.76 -0.98
N ILE A 93 8.81 -6.06 -0.61
CA ILE A 93 8.15 -5.49 0.57
C ILE A 93 8.92 -5.86 1.85
N PHE A 94 9.16 -7.15 2.09
CA PHE A 94 9.82 -7.59 3.32
C PHE A 94 11.29 -7.18 3.40
N LYS A 95 11.98 -7.11 2.26
CA LYS A 95 13.35 -6.58 2.22
C LYS A 95 13.42 -5.12 2.65
N THR A 96 12.40 -4.33 2.33
CA THR A 96 12.35 -2.89 2.64
C THR A 96 11.83 -2.60 4.04
N LEU A 97 10.74 -3.29 4.43
CA LEU A 97 10.03 -3.02 5.69
C LEU A 97 10.36 -4.01 6.82
N GLY A 98 11.12 -5.06 6.49
CA GLY A 98 11.41 -6.19 7.38
C GLY A 98 10.40 -7.32 7.21
N THR A 99 10.82 -8.54 7.52
CA THR A 99 9.92 -9.70 7.57
C THR A 99 9.10 -9.61 8.86
N PRO A 100 7.75 -9.65 8.78
CA PRO A 100 6.92 -9.54 9.98
C PRO A 100 7.13 -10.70 10.94
N THR A 101 6.93 -10.41 12.22
CA THR A 101 6.84 -11.38 13.32
C THR A 101 5.44 -11.35 13.90
N GLU A 102 5.09 -12.33 14.76
CA GLU A 102 3.80 -12.31 15.47
C GLU A 102 3.61 -11.08 16.36
N GLU A 103 4.70 -10.44 16.80
CA GLU A 103 4.66 -9.20 17.58
C GLU A 103 4.33 -8.00 16.71
N SER A 104 4.86 -7.98 15.46
CA SER A 104 4.68 -6.87 14.53
C SER A 104 3.44 -7.00 13.66
N TRP A 105 2.91 -8.21 13.50
CA TRP A 105 1.67 -8.50 12.77
C TRP A 105 1.04 -9.79 13.29
N GLN A 106 0.07 -9.65 14.19
CA GLN A 106 -0.62 -10.79 14.81
C GLN A 106 -1.39 -11.61 13.78
N GLY A 107 -1.23 -12.94 13.84
CA GLY A 107 -1.87 -13.89 12.92
C GLY A 107 -1.24 -13.92 11.51
N PHE A 108 -0.12 -13.28 11.33
CA PHE A 108 0.61 -13.28 10.07
C PHE A 108 0.99 -14.70 9.60
N LYS A 109 1.37 -15.59 10.52
CA LYS A 109 1.74 -16.99 10.21
C LYS A 109 0.59 -17.83 9.71
N ASP A 110 -0.64 -17.43 10.00
CA ASP A 110 -1.85 -18.16 9.61
C ASP A 110 -2.30 -17.81 8.18
N LEU A 111 -1.66 -16.84 7.54
CA LEU A 111 -1.98 -16.46 6.18
C LEU A 111 -1.64 -17.60 5.19
N PRO A 112 -2.52 -17.91 4.22
CA PRO A 112 -2.41 -19.08 3.36
C PRO A 112 -1.06 -19.27 2.67
N CYS A 113 -0.46 -18.19 2.18
CA CYS A 113 0.82 -18.22 1.46
C CYS A 113 2.05 -18.19 2.39
N MET A 114 1.87 -18.13 3.72
CA MET A 114 2.97 -18.18 4.69
C MET A 114 3.56 -19.55 4.91
N LYS A 115 3.02 -20.58 4.25
CA LYS A 115 3.66 -21.91 4.18
C LYS A 115 5.02 -21.89 3.44
N MET A 116 5.30 -20.85 2.68
CA MET A 116 6.59 -20.62 2.04
C MET A 116 7.60 -20.09 3.06
N THR A 117 8.85 -20.56 2.97
CA THR A 117 9.93 -20.00 3.78
C THR A 117 10.40 -18.68 3.20
N PHE A 118 10.11 -17.59 3.88
CA PHE A 118 10.63 -16.27 3.51
C PHE A 118 11.96 -15.98 4.23
N PRO A 119 12.93 -15.34 3.55
CA PRO A 119 14.12 -14.82 4.22
C PRO A 119 13.72 -13.89 5.36
N GLN A 120 14.45 -13.99 6.49
CA GLN A 120 14.20 -13.16 7.65
C GLN A 120 15.02 -11.87 7.55
N TRP A 121 14.42 -10.81 6.95
CA TRP A 121 15.03 -9.48 6.99
C TRP A 121 14.71 -8.81 8.32
N LYS A 122 15.75 -8.44 9.06
CA LYS A 122 15.60 -7.72 10.31
C LYS A 122 15.04 -6.33 10.04
N VAL A 123 14.03 -5.95 10.81
CA VAL A 123 13.51 -4.57 10.83
C VAL A 123 14.52 -3.72 11.58
N GLN A 124 15.16 -2.79 10.88
CA GLN A 124 15.98 -1.73 11.49
C GLN A 124 15.16 -0.44 11.52
N GLY A 125 13.97 -0.49 12.16
CA GLY A 125 12.99 0.58 12.03
C GLY A 125 12.61 0.84 10.57
N ASN A 126 12.35 2.10 10.21
CA ASN A 126 12.05 2.48 8.82
C ASN A 126 13.31 2.90 8.03
N GLU A 127 14.51 2.44 8.41
CA GLU A 127 15.76 2.96 7.85
C GLU A 127 15.85 2.74 6.33
N LEU A 128 15.52 1.54 5.84
CA LEU A 128 15.56 1.27 4.40
C LEU A 128 14.49 2.05 3.64
N LEU A 129 13.31 2.22 4.24
CA LEU A 129 12.26 3.07 3.68
C LEU A 129 12.72 4.53 3.64
N ARG A 130 13.30 5.05 4.73
CA ARG A 130 13.88 6.39 4.77
C ARG A 130 14.96 6.61 3.72
N LYS A 131 15.87 5.66 3.54
CA LYS A 131 16.89 5.71 2.48
C LYS A 131 16.29 5.73 1.06
N ALA A 132 15.13 5.11 0.88
CA ALA A 132 14.42 5.15 -0.41
C ALA A 132 13.70 6.50 -0.65
N CYS A 133 13.36 7.24 0.41
CA CYS A 133 12.52 8.43 0.39
C CYS A 133 13.32 9.73 0.30
N THR A 134 14.17 9.88 -0.70
CA THR A 134 15.07 11.04 -0.85
C THR A 134 14.36 12.34 -1.21
N ASN A 135 13.13 12.27 -1.70
CA ASN A 135 12.35 13.43 -2.15
C ASN A 135 11.23 13.83 -1.16
N PHE A 136 11.23 13.24 0.05
CA PHE A 136 10.29 13.57 1.11
C PHE A 136 11.00 14.27 2.27
N ASP A 137 10.29 15.18 2.92
CA ASP A 137 10.63 15.68 4.25
C ASP A 137 10.20 14.65 5.33
N GLU A 138 10.46 14.97 6.59
CA GLU A 138 10.11 14.08 7.72
C GLU A 138 8.61 13.80 7.80
N ALA A 139 7.76 14.79 7.51
CA ALA A 139 6.31 14.61 7.52
C ALA A 139 5.85 13.67 6.40
N GLY A 140 6.44 13.78 5.21
CA GLY A 140 6.16 12.90 4.08
C GLY A 140 6.62 11.46 4.34
N ILE A 141 7.78 11.28 4.98
CA ILE A 141 8.28 9.95 5.39
C ILE A 141 7.36 9.34 6.45
N ASP A 142 6.91 10.13 7.43
CA ASP A 142 6.02 9.66 8.48
C ASP A 142 4.66 9.23 7.90
N LEU A 143 4.05 10.05 7.05
CA LEU A 143 2.80 9.69 6.35
C LEU A 143 2.96 8.40 5.54
N LEU A 144 4.03 8.30 4.75
CA LEU A 144 4.28 7.09 3.96
C LEU A 144 4.42 5.86 4.87
N THR A 145 5.15 5.97 5.97
CA THR A 145 5.34 4.89 6.93
C THR A 145 4.00 4.40 7.51
N GLN A 146 3.09 5.31 7.83
CA GLN A 146 1.77 4.98 8.33
C GLN A 146 0.86 4.37 7.24
N LEU A 147 1.02 4.77 5.98
CA LEU A 147 0.28 4.23 4.83
C LEU A 147 0.72 2.80 4.47
N VAL A 148 2.04 2.52 4.49
CA VAL A 148 2.60 1.21 4.11
C VAL A 148 2.93 0.34 5.33
N HIS A 149 2.20 0.47 6.43
CA HIS A 149 2.36 -0.41 7.58
C HIS A 149 1.97 -1.85 7.21
N LEU A 150 2.82 -2.84 7.58
CA LEU A 150 2.60 -4.25 7.22
C LEU A 150 1.30 -4.79 7.82
N GLU A 151 1.07 -4.56 9.11
CA GLU A 151 -0.18 -4.94 9.75
C GLU A 151 -1.33 -4.03 9.30
N PRO A 152 -2.37 -4.60 8.66
CA PRO A 152 -3.46 -3.80 8.08
C PRO A 152 -4.22 -2.94 9.09
N SER A 153 -4.36 -3.42 10.33
CA SER A 153 -5.08 -2.72 11.41
C SER A 153 -4.36 -1.45 11.89
N ARG A 154 -3.05 -1.38 11.67
CA ARG A 154 -2.22 -0.22 12.06
C ARG A 154 -2.04 0.80 10.94
N ARG A 155 -2.53 0.52 9.74
CA ARG A 155 -2.49 1.52 8.65
C ARG A 155 -3.37 2.70 8.96
N ILE A 156 -2.86 3.89 8.66
CA ILE A 156 -3.62 5.12 8.80
C ILE A 156 -4.90 5.07 7.95
N SER A 157 -6.02 5.51 8.51
CA SER A 157 -7.26 5.64 7.76
C SER A 157 -7.23 6.89 6.86
N ALA A 158 -8.04 6.90 5.78
CA ALA A 158 -8.15 8.08 4.90
C ALA A 158 -8.52 9.35 5.68
N LYS A 159 -9.44 9.24 6.64
CA LYS A 159 -9.84 10.36 7.49
C LYS A 159 -8.71 10.89 8.37
N ALA A 160 -7.86 10.00 8.90
CA ALA A 160 -6.71 10.40 9.70
C ALA A 160 -5.59 10.96 8.81
N ALA A 161 -5.34 10.35 7.64
CA ALA A 161 -4.35 10.82 6.68
C ALA A 161 -4.61 12.25 6.21
N LEU A 162 -5.87 12.63 5.98
CA LEU A 162 -6.25 14.01 5.62
C LEU A 162 -5.93 15.07 6.71
N ARG A 163 -5.65 14.62 7.94
CA ARG A 163 -5.30 15.51 9.08
C ARG A 163 -3.82 15.37 9.46
N HIS A 164 -3.05 14.66 8.64
CA HIS A 164 -1.64 14.43 8.92
C HIS A 164 -0.84 15.74 8.72
N PRO A 165 0.19 16.02 9.53
CA PRO A 165 1.02 17.22 9.41
C PRO A 165 1.62 17.45 8.02
N TYR A 166 1.77 16.42 7.21
CA TYR A 166 2.19 16.55 5.80
C TYR A 166 1.29 17.49 4.99
N PHE A 167 0.02 17.60 5.37
CA PHE A 167 -0.95 18.48 4.70
C PHE A 167 -1.15 19.82 5.44
N ASP A 168 -0.36 20.12 6.47
CA ASP A 168 -0.45 21.40 7.15
C ASP A 168 -0.16 22.54 6.18
N GLY A 169 -1.06 23.52 6.13
CA GLY A 169 -0.97 24.63 5.18
C GLY A 169 -1.54 24.34 3.79
N PHE A 170 -1.94 23.10 3.48
CA PHE A 170 -2.62 22.78 2.23
C PHE A 170 -4.06 23.27 2.27
N ASN A 171 -4.44 24.14 1.32
CA ASN A 171 -5.81 24.62 1.17
C ASN A 171 -6.44 24.00 -0.10
N PRO A 172 -7.39 23.06 0.05
CA PRO A 172 -8.04 22.41 -1.10
C PRO A 172 -8.79 23.39 -2.04
N SER A 173 -9.15 24.56 -1.55
CA SER A 173 -9.86 25.58 -2.34
C SER A 173 -8.94 26.36 -3.30
N GLN A 174 -7.64 26.13 -3.25
CA GLN A 174 -6.64 26.80 -4.09
C GLN A 174 -6.14 25.91 -5.25
N VAL A 175 -6.70 24.70 -5.36
CA VAL A 175 -6.35 23.72 -6.41
C VAL A 175 -7.43 23.70 -7.49
#